data_a0af572f7cb609c1ff9e111db24f7fc1
#
_entry.id   a0af572f7cb609c1ff9e111db24f7fc1
#
_cell.length_a   1.000
_cell.length_b   1.000
_cell.length_c   1.000
_cell.angle_alpha   90.00
_cell.angle_beta   90.00
_cell.angle_gamma   90.00
#
_symmetry.space_group_name_H-M   'P 1'
#
loop_
_entity.id
_entity.type
_entity.pdbx_description
1 polymer ?
#
loop_
_entity_poly.entity_id
_entity_poly.type
_entity_poly.pdbx_seq_one_letter_code
_entity_poly.pdbx_strand_id
1 'polypeptide(L)'
;MEIYKRIIFSLGSNLGNRALNLDRACKLLEKNLELKNIKRSKILENKALLKPNSPKEWDIDFFNIALSADINLEKFSPEKILEIIKNIEKEIGRKQAEIWAPREIDIDILAIENLIVDLGEKLQIPHKDLLNREFFTKTLTEIEPYWENPKKNY
;
A
#
# COMPACT_ATOMS: atom_id res chain seq x y z
N MET A 1 23.29 -13.50 9.32
CA MET A 1 22.10 -14.10 8.71
C MET A 1 21.11 -13.01 8.35
N GLU A 2 20.73 -12.92 7.09
CA GLU A 2 19.75 -11.93 6.64
C GLU A 2 18.34 -12.37 7.03
N ILE A 3 17.53 -11.41 7.51
CA ILE A 3 16.14 -11.66 7.88
C ILE A 3 15.24 -11.17 6.77
N TYR A 4 14.70 -12.09 5.98
CA TYR A 4 13.70 -11.81 4.95
C TYR A 4 12.32 -12.16 5.46
N LYS A 5 11.36 -11.25 5.22
CA LYS A 5 9.94 -11.43 5.55
C LYS A 5 9.11 -11.06 4.34
N ARG A 6 7.93 -11.68 4.20
CA ARG A 6 6.96 -11.22 3.20
C ARG A 6 6.34 -9.92 3.68
N ILE A 7 6.39 -8.93 2.81
CA ILE A 7 5.69 -7.66 3.01
C ILE A 7 4.59 -7.53 1.96
N ILE A 8 3.47 -6.93 2.34
CA ILE A 8 2.33 -6.71 1.45
C ILE A 8 1.99 -5.23 1.46
N PHE A 9 1.98 -4.63 0.26
CA PHE A 9 1.58 -3.24 0.05
C PHE A 9 0.23 -3.19 -0.65
N SER A 10 -0.52 -2.11 -0.40
CA SER A 10 -1.63 -1.71 -1.25
C SER A 10 -1.25 -0.42 -1.97
N LEU A 11 -1.50 -0.36 -3.26
CA LEU A 11 -1.25 0.81 -4.08
C LEU A 11 -2.53 1.22 -4.77
N GLY A 12 -2.86 2.52 -4.70
CA GLY A 12 -4.06 3.07 -5.33
C GLY A 12 -3.76 4.34 -6.11
N SER A 13 -4.50 4.56 -7.19
CA SER A 13 -4.38 5.77 -8.00
C SER A 13 -5.75 6.16 -8.56
N ASN A 14 -6.12 7.45 -8.41
CA ASN A 14 -7.33 7.98 -9.03
C ASN A 14 -7.09 9.38 -9.65
N LEU A 15 -5.86 9.66 -10.04
CA LEU A 15 -5.51 10.91 -10.72
C LEU A 15 -4.44 10.63 -11.77
N GLY A 16 -4.61 11.21 -12.96
CA GLY A 16 -3.71 11.01 -14.09
C GLY A 16 -3.86 9.64 -14.75
N ASN A 17 -2.77 9.11 -15.29
CA ASN A 17 -2.77 7.75 -15.85
C ASN A 17 -2.63 6.73 -14.73
N ARG A 18 -3.77 6.23 -14.25
CA ARG A 18 -3.83 5.37 -13.07
C ARG A 18 -3.00 4.10 -13.21
N ALA A 19 -3.14 3.40 -14.32
CA ALA A 19 -2.38 2.15 -14.56
C ALA A 19 -0.88 2.41 -14.62
N LEU A 20 -0.46 3.48 -15.29
CA LEU A 20 0.95 3.85 -15.38
C LEU A 20 1.51 4.24 -14.02
N ASN A 21 0.76 5.00 -13.23
CA ASN A 21 1.18 5.40 -11.89
C ASN A 21 1.41 4.18 -10.99
N LEU A 22 0.52 3.19 -11.07
CA LEU A 22 0.68 1.94 -10.32
C LEU A 22 1.95 1.18 -10.74
N ASP A 23 2.18 1.07 -12.05
CA ASP A 23 3.36 0.37 -12.56
C ASP A 23 4.66 1.07 -12.15
N ARG A 24 4.71 2.39 -12.26
CA ARG A 24 5.86 3.17 -11.82
C ARG A 24 6.13 2.99 -10.32
N ALA A 25 5.08 3.03 -9.50
CA ALA A 25 5.23 2.84 -8.07
C ALA A 25 5.77 1.45 -7.73
N CYS A 26 5.28 0.41 -8.40
CA CYS A 26 5.78 -0.95 -8.20
C CYS A 26 7.26 -1.05 -8.52
N LYS A 27 7.70 -0.46 -9.64
CA LYS A 27 9.11 -0.47 -10.03
C LYS A 27 9.99 0.29 -9.05
N LEU A 28 9.52 1.41 -8.53
CA LEU A 28 10.27 2.20 -7.55
C LEU A 28 10.35 1.47 -6.19
N LEU A 29 9.28 0.81 -5.77
CA LEU A 29 9.30 -0.01 -4.55
C LEU A 29 10.31 -1.14 -4.69
N GLU A 30 10.26 -1.88 -5.81
CA GLU A 30 11.20 -2.98 -6.06
C GLU A 30 12.65 -2.52 -5.99
N LYS A 31 12.97 -1.42 -6.65
CA LYS A 31 14.33 -0.88 -6.70
C LYS A 31 14.78 -0.34 -5.36
N ASN A 32 13.98 0.52 -4.73
CA ASN A 32 14.39 1.26 -3.54
C ASN A 32 14.39 0.43 -2.27
N LEU A 33 13.57 -0.62 -2.22
CA LEU A 33 13.49 -1.55 -1.09
C LEU A 33 14.16 -2.89 -1.40
N GLU A 34 14.80 -3.04 -2.53
CA GLU A 34 15.50 -4.26 -2.95
C GLU A 34 14.60 -5.50 -2.80
N LEU A 35 13.35 -5.38 -3.25
CA LEU A 35 12.36 -6.43 -3.11
C LEU A 35 12.67 -7.63 -4.02
N LYS A 36 12.37 -8.83 -3.53
CA LYS A 36 12.56 -10.09 -4.25
C LYS A 36 11.26 -10.89 -4.25
N ASN A 37 11.13 -11.80 -5.22
CA ASN A 37 9.98 -12.71 -5.33
C ASN A 37 8.64 -11.98 -5.28
N ILE A 38 8.49 -11.03 -6.20
CA ILE A 38 7.35 -10.12 -6.25
C ILE A 38 6.12 -10.81 -6.82
N LYS A 39 4.97 -10.57 -6.19
CA LYS A 39 3.65 -10.91 -6.72
C LYS A 39 2.81 -9.65 -6.80
N ARG A 40 2.00 -9.54 -7.84
CA ARG A 40 1.06 -8.42 -8.00
C ARG A 40 -0.34 -8.97 -8.24
N SER A 41 -1.33 -8.34 -7.62
CA SER A 41 -2.73 -8.65 -7.91
C SER A 41 -3.16 -8.05 -9.25
N LYS A 42 -4.32 -8.47 -9.73
CA LYS A 42 -5.02 -7.76 -10.80
C LYS A 42 -5.48 -6.39 -10.26
N ILE A 43 -5.77 -5.47 -11.19
CA ILE A 43 -6.34 -4.19 -10.83
C ILE A 43 -7.78 -4.40 -10.37
N LEU A 44 -8.11 -3.88 -9.20
CA LEU A 44 -9.46 -3.80 -8.68
C LEU A 44 -9.90 -2.34 -8.70
N GLU A 45 -10.99 -2.06 -9.41
CA GLU A 45 -11.55 -0.71 -9.48
C GLU A 45 -12.59 -0.53 -8.37
N ASN A 46 -12.50 0.57 -7.62
CA ASN A 46 -13.47 0.89 -6.58
C ASN A 46 -13.70 2.39 -6.49
N LYS A 47 -14.86 2.76 -5.96
CA LYS A 47 -15.22 4.16 -5.80
C LYS A 47 -14.35 4.87 -4.77
N ALA A 48 -14.07 6.15 -5.01
CA ALA A 48 -13.38 6.98 -4.05
C ALA A 48 -14.23 7.15 -2.78
N LEU A 49 -13.55 7.21 -1.62
CA LEU A 49 -14.19 7.55 -0.36
C LEU A 49 -14.24 9.08 -0.29
N LEU A 50 -15.44 9.65 -0.26
CA LEU A 50 -15.64 11.09 -0.28
C LEU A 50 -16.47 11.53 0.91
N LYS A 51 -16.14 12.72 1.44
CA LYS A 51 -16.99 13.40 2.41
C LYS A 51 -18.19 14.01 1.70
N PRO A 52 -19.34 14.19 2.38
CA PRO A 52 -20.46 14.95 1.82
C PRO A 52 -19.99 16.32 1.33
N ASN A 53 -20.54 16.76 0.20
CA ASN A 53 -20.23 18.06 -0.42
C ASN A 53 -18.80 18.18 -0.98
N SER A 54 -18.10 17.06 -1.20
CA SER A 54 -16.83 17.09 -1.91
C SER A 54 -17.04 17.55 -3.36
N PRO A 55 -16.03 18.22 -3.97
CA PRO A 55 -16.11 18.59 -5.38
C PRO A 55 -16.42 17.39 -6.26
N LYS A 56 -17.23 17.58 -7.30
CA LYS A 56 -17.60 16.51 -8.23
C LYS A 56 -16.38 15.93 -8.95
N GLU A 57 -15.39 16.77 -9.19
CA GLU A 57 -14.12 16.38 -9.84
C GLU A 57 -13.33 15.35 -9.03
N TRP A 58 -13.65 15.20 -7.74
CA TRP A 58 -13.00 14.22 -6.86
C TRP A 58 -13.61 12.83 -6.97
N ASP A 59 -14.76 12.69 -7.61
CA ASP A 59 -15.46 11.40 -7.77
C ASP A 59 -14.85 10.61 -8.93
N ILE A 60 -13.60 10.20 -8.76
CA ILE A 60 -12.86 9.41 -9.73
C ILE A 60 -12.52 8.07 -9.08
N ASP A 61 -12.91 6.98 -9.74
CA ASP A 61 -12.66 5.64 -9.23
C ASP A 61 -11.17 5.35 -9.09
N PHE A 62 -10.81 4.70 -8.00
CA PHE A 62 -9.46 4.20 -7.78
C PHE A 62 -9.21 2.94 -8.60
N PHE A 63 -8.00 2.84 -9.12
CA PHE A 63 -7.40 1.56 -9.48
C PHE A 63 -6.53 1.15 -8.31
N ASN A 64 -6.77 -0.06 -7.79
CA ASN A 64 -6.02 -0.59 -6.64
C ASN A 64 -5.39 -1.92 -7.00
N ILE A 65 -4.18 -2.13 -6.49
CA ILE A 65 -3.50 -3.42 -6.54
C ILE A 65 -2.87 -3.72 -5.19
N ALA A 66 -2.58 -4.99 -4.94
CA ALA A 66 -1.65 -5.39 -3.90
C ALA A 66 -0.34 -5.84 -4.55
N LEU A 67 0.75 -5.60 -3.86
CA LEU A 67 2.07 -6.10 -4.23
C LEU A 67 2.67 -6.76 -3.00
N SER A 68 3.13 -7.99 -3.14
CA SER A 68 3.86 -8.66 -2.06
C SER A 68 5.25 -9.05 -2.53
N ALA A 69 6.18 -9.12 -1.58
CA ALA A 69 7.57 -9.43 -1.88
C ALA A 69 8.32 -9.83 -0.61
N ASP A 70 9.52 -10.36 -0.80
CA ASP A 70 10.45 -10.55 0.29
C ASP A 70 11.27 -9.29 0.50
N ILE A 71 11.38 -8.87 1.75
CA ILE A 71 12.15 -7.69 2.16
C ILE A 71 13.12 -8.05 3.29
N ASN A 72 14.30 -7.46 3.25
CA ASN A 72 15.30 -7.61 4.30
C ASN A 72 15.06 -6.60 5.43
N LEU A 73 14.51 -7.06 6.56
CA LEU A 73 14.18 -6.19 7.68
C LEU A 73 15.39 -5.72 8.48
N GLU A 74 16.55 -6.34 8.33
CA GLU A 74 17.79 -5.83 8.93
C GLU A 74 18.24 -4.55 8.23
N LYS A 75 18.02 -4.48 6.92
CA LYS A 75 18.37 -3.32 6.11
C LYS A 75 17.30 -2.24 6.13
N PHE A 76 16.03 -2.64 6.13
CA PHE A 76 14.88 -1.74 6.04
C PHE A 76 13.94 -1.93 7.23
N SER A 77 14.06 -1.06 8.25
CA SER A 77 13.09 -1.04 9.35
C SER A 77 11.72 -0.57 8.85
N PRO A 78 10.63 -0.88 9.55
CA PRO A 78 9.30 -0.37 9.17
C PRO A 78 9.25 1.15 8.99
N GLU A 79 9.94 1.90 9.85
CA GLU A 79 10.02 3.35 9.74
C GLU A 79 10.75 3.81 8.48
N LYS A 80 11.85 3.13 8.14
CA LYS A 80 12.59 3.42 6.91
C LYS A 80 11.79 3.08 5.66
N ILE A 81 11.05 1.97 5.70
CA ILE A 81 10.12 1.60 4.61
C ILE A 81 9.11 2.73 4.39
N LEU A 82 8.50 3.23 5.47
CA LEU A 82 7.53 4.32 5.39
C LEU A 82 8.14 5.59 4.79
N GLU A 83 9.36 5.95 5.18
CA GLU A 83 10.08 7.10 4.63
C GLU A 83 10.31 6.94 3.12
N ILE A 84 10.72 5.77 2.68
CA ILE A 84 10.94 5.48 1.26
C ILE A 84 9.61 5.55 0.49
N ILE A 85 8.53 5.02 1.05
CA ILE A 85 7.18 5.14 0.47
C ILE A 85 6.82 6.61 0.24
N LYS A 86 7.02 7.46 1.22
CA LYS A 86 6.69 8.89 1.12
C LYS A 86 7.50 9.57 0.03
N ASN A 87 8.75 9.21 -0.13
CA ASN A 87 9.59 9.74 -1.20
C ASN A 87 9.14 9.27 -2.58
N ILE A 88 8.72 8.02 -2.71
CA ILE A 88 8.16 7.48 -3.96
C ILE A 88 6.86 8.22 -4.34
N GLU A 89 5.98 8.43 -3.37
CA GLU A 89 4.74 9.17 -3.61
C GLU A 89 5.01 10.57 -4.15
N LYS A 90 5.96 11.27 -3.58
CA LYS A 90 6.39 12.60 -4.07
C LYS A 90 6.97 12.54 -5.48
N GLU A 91 7.81 11.55 -5.75
CA GLU A 91 8.45 11.40 -7.06
C GLU A 91 7.44 11.14 -8.18
N ILE A 92 6.36 10.40 -7.89
CA ILE A 92 5.29 10.14 -8.85
C ILE A 92 4.42 11.38 -9.07
N GLY A 93 4.45 12.33 -8.16
CA GLY A 93 3.77 13.61 -8.32
C GLY A 93 2.72 13.91 -7.28
N ARG A 94 2.55 13.04 -6.25
CA ARG A 94 1.59 13.30 -5.19
C ARG A 94 1.97 14.58 -4.45
N LYS A 95 1.06 15.54 -4.46
CA LYS A 95 1.21 16.79 -3.72
C LYS A 95 0.44 16.68 -2.40
N GLN A 96 0.87 17.49 -1.43
CA GLN A 96 0.11 17.65 -0.21
C GLN A 96 -1.24 18.29 -0.57
N ALA A 97 -2.32 17.56 -0.32
CA ALA A 97 -3.67 17.97 -0.69
C ALA A 97 -4.64 17.65 0.44
N GLU A 98 -5.87 18.13 0.29
CA GLU A 98 -6.93 17.84 1.25
C GLU A 98 -7.18 16.32 1.33
N ILE A 99 -7.58 15.86 2.52
CA ILE A 99 -8.00 14.47 2.74
C ILE A 99 -9.13 14.14 1.75
N TRP A 100 -9.07 12.97 1.12
CA TRP A 100 -10.01 12.46 0.12
C TRP A 100 -9.91 13.10 -1.27
N ALA A 101 -9.03 14.10 -1.48
CA ALA A 101 -8.77 14.61 -2.82
C ALA A 101 -8.12 13.53 -3.69
N PRO A 102 -8.34 13.57 -5.03
CA PRO A 102 -7.67 12.64 -5.95
C PRO A 102 -6.15 12.72 -5.81
N ARG A 103 -5.50 11.59 -6.00
CA ARG A 103 -4.04 11.49 -5.89
C ARG A 103 -3.47 10.55 -6.93
N GLU A 104 -2.27 10.90 -7.42
CA GLU A 104 -1.56 10.10 -8.42
C GLU A 104 -1.22 8.73 -7.88
N ILE A 105 -0.86 8.65 -6.59
CA ILE A 105 -0.50 7.40 -5.94
C ILE A 105 -0.72 7.47 -4.44
N ASP A 106 -1.18 6.36 -3.89
CA ASP A 106 -1.32 6.16 -2.45
C ASP A 106 -0.76 4.76 -2.15
N ILE A 107 0.24 4.69 -1.28
CA ILE A 107 0.90 3.42 -0.96
C ILE A 107 0.77 3.17 0.53
N ASP A 108 0.16 2.05 0.88
CA ASP A 108 0.02 1.60 2.27
C ASP A 108 0.76 0.29 2.50
N ILE A 109 1.35 0.14 3.68
CA ILE A 109 1.84 -1.16 4.14
C ILE A 109 0.65 -1.88 4.76
N LEU A 110 0.22 -3.00 4.16
CA LEU A 110 -0.90 -3.78 4.71
C LEU A 110 -0.44 -4.72 5.82
N ALA A 111 0.67 -5.40 5.60
CA ALA A 111 1.17 -6.40 6.54
C ALA A 111 2.63 -6.73 6.29
N ILE A 112 3.29 -7.18 7.33
CA ILE A 112 4.60 -7.84 7.26
C ILE A 112 4.45 -9.15 8.03
N GLU A 113 4.92 -10.24 7.45
CA GLU A 113 4.80 -11.60 8.00
C GLU A 113 5.18 -11.67 9.48
N ASN A 114 4.25 -12.15 10.31
CA ASN A 114 4.44 -12.37 11.75
C ASN A 114 4.93 -11.12 12.51
N LEU A 115 4.59 -9.92 12.04
CA LEU A 115 5.03 -8.69 12.66
C LEU A 115 3.85 -7.81 13.05
N ILE A 116 3.88 -7.32 14.29
CA ILE A 116 2.94 -6.32 14.79
C ILE A 116 3.73 -5.07 15.12
N VAL A 117 3.33 -3.93 14.52
CA VAL A 117 3.93 -2.62 14.79
C VAL A 117 2.82 -1.64 15.13
N ASP A 118 3.00 -0.89 16.20
CA ASP A 118 2.08 0.17 16.57
C ASP A 118 2.88 1.43 16.94
N LEU A 119 2.88 2.38 16.02
CA LEU A 119 3.46 3.71 16.20
C LEU A 119 2.37 4.78 16.18
N GLY A 120 1.20 4.46 16.72
CA GLY A 120 0.03 5.34 16.73
C GLY A 120 -0.49 5.60 15.33
N GLU A 121 -0.86 6.84 15.03
CA GLU A 121 -1.40 7.21 13.73
C GLU A 121 -0.35 7.17 12.61
N LYS A 122 0.92 7.22 12.96
CA LYS A 122 2.01 7.24 11.98
C LYS A 122 2.12 5.95 11.19
N LEU A 123 2.01 4.80 11.89
CA LEU A 123 2.19 3.49 11.27
C LEU A 123 1.60 2.41 12.16
N GLN A 124 0.75 1.58 11.58
CA GLN A 124 0.25 0.35 12.20
C GLN A 124 0.39 -0.81 11.22
N ILE A 125 0.97 -1.91 11.68
CA ILE A 125 1.13 -3.14 10.91
C ILE A 125 0.57 -4.28 11.77
N PRO A 126 -0.39 -5.08 11.29
CA PRO A 126 -1.18 -4.90 10.07
C PRO A 126 -1.93 -3.57 10.02
N HIS A 127 -2.23 -3.11 8.81
CA HIS A 127 -2.92 -1.84 8.62
C HIS A 127 -4.22 -1.80 9.42
N LYS A 128 -4.50 -0.66 10.07
CA LYS A 128 -5.69 -0.51 10.94
C LYS A 128 -7.01 -0.77 10.22
N ASP A 129 -7.09 -0.48 8.92
CA ASP A 129 -8.30 -0.66 8.12
C ASP A 129 -8.28 -1.91 7.25
N LEU A 130 -7.34 -2.83 7.48
CA LEU A 130 -7.18 -4.02 6.64
C LEU A 130 -8.48 -4.82 6.51
N LEU A 131 -9.22 -4.99 7.61
CA LEU A 131 -10.47 -5.75 7.62
C LEU A 131 -11.69 -4.89 7.26
N ASN A 132 -11.56 -3.57 7.27
CA ASN A 132 -12.65 -2.63 7.03
C ASN A 132 -12.75 -2.17 5.58
N ARG A 133 -11.68 -2.29 4.81
CA ARG A 133 -11.65 -1.91 3.40
C ARG A 133 -11.59 -3.16 2.54
N GLU A 134 -12.68 -3.43 1.82
CA GLU A 134 -12.82 -4.64 1.03
C GLU A 134 -11.73 -4.77 -0.03
N PHE A 135 -11.31 -3.67 -0.65
CA PHE A 135 -10.25 -3.71 -1.67
C PHE A 135 -8.88 -4.10 -1.09
N PHE A 136 -8.61 -3.81 0.18
CA PHE A 136 -7.41 -4.30 0.85
C PHE A 136 -7.44 -5.83 0.99
N THR A 137 -8.53 -6.35 1.54
CA THR A 137 -8.67 -7.78 1.79
C THR A 137 -8.69 -8.59 0.51
N LYS A 138 -9.43 -8.13 -0.51
CA LYS A 138 -9.55 -8.85 -1.79
C LYS A 138 -8.22 -8.94 -2.52
N THR A 139 -7.50 -7.83 -2.64
CA THR A 139 -6.22 -7.83 -3.36
C THR A 139 -5.14 -8.59 -2.62
N LEU A 140 -5.10 -8.48 -1.30
CA LEU A 140 -4.18 -9.26 -0.47
C LEU A 140 -4.42 -10.76 -0.63
N THR A 141 -5.67 -11.19 -0.49
CA THR A 141 -6.04 -12.60 -0.55
C THR A 141 -5.72 -13.21 -1.93
N GLU A 142 -5.83 -12.42 -2.99
CA GLU A 142 -5.49 -12.90 -4.34
C GLU A 142 -4.03 -13.35 -4.44
N ILE A 143 -3.10 -12.61 -3.83
CA ILE A 143 -1.65 -12.87 -3.98
C ILE A 143 -1.03 -13.60 -2.80
N GLU A 144 -1.60 -13.46 -1.60
CA GLU A 144 -1.12 -14.14 -0.39
C GLU A 144 -2.30 -14.79 0.33
N PRO A 145 -2.89 -15.86 -0.26
CA PRO A 145 -4.09 -16.48 0.31
C PRO A 145 -3.85 -17.18 1.65
N TYR A 146 -2.60 -17.47 1.98
CA TYR A 146 -2.24 -18.13 3.22
C TYR A 146 -1.69 -17.19 4.29
N TRP A 147 -1.72 -15.88 4.03
CA TRP A 147 -1.29 -14.93 5.04
C TRP A 147 -2.19 -15.01 6.27
N GLU A 148 -1.56 -15.06 7.45
CA GLU A 148 -2.26 -15.08 8.72
C GLU A 148 -2.09 -13.76 9.45
N ASN A 149 -3.20 -13.23 9.98
CA ASN A 149 -3.16 -12.01 10.77
C ASN A 149 -2.56 -12.30 12.15
N PRO A 150 -1.39 -11.74 12.50
CA PRO A 150 -0.77 -11.99 13.79
C PRO A 150 -1.59 -11.46 14.98
N LYS A 151 -2.54 -10.54 14.74
CA LYS A 151 -3.46 -10.04 15.77
C LYS A 151 -4.65 -10.95 16.02
N LYS A 152 -4.86 -11.99 15.23
CA LYS A 152 -6.06 -12.84 15.29
C LYS A 152 -6.22 -13.57 16.61
N ASN A 153 -5.15 -13.80 17.34
CA ASN A 153 -5.13 -14.57 18.59
C ASN A 153 -5.01 -13.69 19.83
N TYR A 154 -5.25 -12.40 19.71
CA TYR A 154 -5.22 -11.46 20.84
C TYR A 154 -6.60 -10.92 21.16
#